data_8235e9137ece7fe7222af213a29753f7
#
_entry.id   8235e9137ece7fe7222af213a29753f7
#
_cell.length_a   1.000
_cell.length_b   1.000
_cell.length_c   1.000
_cell.angle_alpha   90.00
_cell.angle_beta   90.00
_cell.angle_gamma   90.00
#
_symmetry.space_group_name_H-M   'P 1'
#
loop_
_entity.id
_entity.type
_entity.pdbx_description
1 polymer ?
#
loop_
_entity_poly.entity_id
_entity_poly.type
_entity_poly.pdbx_seq_one_letter_code
_entity_poly.pdbx_strand_id
1 'polypeptide(L)'
;LRASWGDILATAIFLALQALASFYYALFAALALGLFIVCRLATDRRLITRDNLARLGLAGGLALAVVLPFAVPYFQVQSEMGFTRTLAESEPFSASLRLYAEALPNNLLYGRWLAPQSPVVIGGYPLDALFLGVVALVVAAVGAVLALLAWRASLFYLLLVPLSFVLSLGPRLYH
;
A
#
# COMPACT_ATOMS: atom_id res chain seq x y z
N LEU A 1 -26.48 -6.16 5.81
CA LEU A 1 -26.19 -5.08 6.75
C LEU A 1 -26.18 -3.76 5.99
N ARG A 2 -27.02 -2.80 6.37
CA ARG A 2 -26.99 -1.44 5.83
C ARG A 2 -25.94 -0.66 6.62
N ALA A 3 -24.96 -0.05 5.95
CA ALA A 3 -24.01 0.83 6.59
C ALA A 3 -24.75 1.99 7.28
N SER A 4 -24.39 2.28 8.51
CA SER A 4 -24.95 3.41 9.28
C SER A 4 -24.30 4.74 8.84
N TRP A 5 -24.89 5.87 9.24
CA TRP A 5 -24.24 7.18 9.06
C TRP A 5 -22.90 7.25 9.81
N GLY A 6 -22.79 6.57 10.96
CA GLY A 6 -21.52 6.46 11.69
C GLY A 6 -20.43 5.77 10.88
N ASP A 7 -20.77 4.71 10.12
CA ASP A 7 -19.82 4.01 9.26
C ASP A 7 -19.32 4.89 8.10
N ILE A 8 -20.22 5.69 7.51
CA ILE A 8 -19.87 6.63 6.43
C ILE A 8 -18.92 7.71 6.97
N LEU A 9 -19.24 8.33 8.09
CA LEU A 9 -18.40 9.35 8.71
C LEU A 9 -17.06 8.80 9.16
N ALA A 10 -17.03 7.64 9.81
CA ALA A 10 -15.78 6.99 10.21
C ALA A 10 -14.90 6.71 8.99
N THR A 11 -15.47 6.15 7.92
CA THR A 11 -14.74 5.89 6.67
C THR A 11 -14.18 7.18 6.07
N ALA A 12 -14.99 8.24 6.01
CA ALA A 12 -14.55 9.54 5.48
C ALA A 12 -13.41 10.14 6.32
N ILE A 13 -13.51 10.08 7.65
CA ILE A 13 -12.48 10.60 8.57
C ILE A 13 -11.18 9.81 8.38
N PHE A 14 -11.23 8.46 8.40
CA PHE A 14 -10.01 7.67 8.24
C PHE A 14 -9.36 7.86 6.87
N LEU A 15 -10.12 7.96 5.79
CA LEU A 15 -9.58 8.25 4.46
C LEU A 15 -8.94 9.65 4.40
N ALA A 16 -9.59 10.66 5.00
CA ALA A 16 -9.04 12.01 5.06
C ALA A 16 -7.75 12.05 5.88
N LEU A 17 -7.74 11.46 7.07
CA LEU A 17 -6.54 11.38 7.92
C LEU A 17 -5.40 10.65 7.21
N GLN A 18 -5.68 9.56 6.52
CA GLN A 18 -4.69 8.82 5.75
C GLN A 18 -4.09 9.69 4.63
N ALA A 19 -4.93 10.42 3.91
CA ALA A 19 -4.49 11.31 2.83
C ALA A 19 -3.68 12.52 3.34
N LEU A 20 -4.08 13.10 4.47
CA LEU A 20 -3.37 14.20 5.11
C LEU A 20 -2.05 13.76 5.75
N ALA A 21 -1.97 12.51 6.22
CA ALA A 21 -0.72 11.95 6.74
C ALA A 21 0.34 11.78 5.64
N SER A 22 -0.07 11.31 4.46
CA SER A 22 0.81 11.19 3.30
C SER A 22 0.01 10.92 2.02
N PHE A 23 0.30 11.68 0.96
CA PHE A 23 -0.29 11.44 -0.37
C PHE A 23 0.06 10.06 -0.95
N TYR A 24 1.25 9.54 -0.65
CA TYR A 24 1.63 8.18 -1.07
C TYR A 24 0.74 7.13 -0.41
N TYR A 25 0.48 7.26 0.89
CA TYR A 25 -0.41 6.34 1.60
C TYR A 25 -1.86 6.48 1.14
N ALA A 26 -2.29 7.69 0.77
CA ALA A 26 -3.60 7.88 0.16
C ALA A 26 -3.73 7.12 -1.17
N LEU A 27 -2.69 7.15 -2.03
CA LEU A 27 -2.66 6.41 -3.28
C LEU A 27 -2.72 4.90 -3.03
N PHE A 28 -1.90 4.38 -2.11
CA PHE A 28 -1.92 2.95 -1.76
C PHE A 28 -3.25 2.50 -1.16
N ALA A 29 -3.86 3.33 -0.30
CA ALA A 29 -5.18 3.07 0.25
C ALA A 29 -6.27 3.05 -0.85
N ALA A 30 -6.20 3.96 -1.81
CA ALA A 30 -7.12 4.00 -2.94
C ALA A 30 -6.98 2.76 -3.84
N LEU A 31 -5.74 2.33 -4.13
CA LEU A 31 -5.46 1.10 -4.89
C LEU A 31 -5.97 -0.15 -4.15
N ALA A 32 -5.70 -0.25 -2.86
CA ALA A 32 -6.16 -1.37 -2.03
C ALA A 32 -7.70 -1.40 -1.95
N LEU A 33 -8.35 -0.24 -1.77
CA LEU A 33 -9.81 -0.14 -1.76
C LEU A 33 -10.42 -0.51 -3.12
N GLY A 34 -9.82 -0.04 -4.21
CA GLY A 34 -10.22 -0.41 -5.58
C GLY A 34 -10.12 -1.93 -5.80
N LEU A 35 -9.00 -2.54 -5.43
CA LEU A 35 -8.81 -3.98 -5.49
C LEU A 35 -9.84 -4.72 -4.63
N PHE A 36 -10.10 -4.25 -3.39
CA PHE A 36 -11.12 -4.83 -2.52
C PHE A 36 -12.50 -4.82 -3.18
N ILE A 37 -12.90 -3.68 -3.75
CA ILE A 37 -14.18 -3.55 -4.46
C ILE A 37 -14.25 -4.55 -5.63
N VAL A 38 -13.21 -4.64 -6.45
CA VAL A 38 -13.14 -5.59 -7.58
C VAL A 38 -13.27 -7.03 -7.10
N CYS A 39 -12.53 -7.41 -6.06
CA CYS A 39 -12.62 -8.76 -5.47
C CYS A 39 -14.03 -9.06 -4.94
N ARG A 40 -14.67 -8.07 -4.30
CA ARG A 40 -16.03 -8.25 -3.79
C ARG A 40 -17.06 -8.34 -4.93
N LEU A 41 -16.87 -7.59 -6.00
CA LEU A 41 -17.67 -7.73 -7.22
C LEU A 41 -17.57 -9.12 -7.85
N ALA A 42 -16.36 -9.67 -7.86
CA ALA A 42 -16.10 -10.99 -8.45
C ALA A 42 -16.67 -12.14 -7.59
N THR A 43 -16.64 -11.99 -6.25
CA THR A 43 -16.98 -13.08 -5.32
C THR A 43 -18.41 -13.02 -4.80
N ASP A 44 -18.97 -11.84 -4.61
CA ASP A 44 -20.33 -11.64 -4.08
C ASP A 44 -20.97 -10.35 -4.61
N ARG A 45 -21.64 -10.47 -5.75
CA ARG A 45 -22.33 -9.34 -6.40
C ARG A 45 -23.48 -8.76 -5.57
N ARG A 46 -24.01 -9.49 -4.58
CA ARG A 46 -25.14 -9.03 -3.75
C ARG A 46 -24.74 -7.90 -2.80
N LEU A 47 -23.45 -7.77 -2.49
CA LEU A 47 -22.93 -6.71 -1.63
C LEU A 47 -22.82 -5.37 -2.35
N ILE A 48 -22.84 -5.36 -3.69
CA ILE A 48 -22.75 -4.15 -4.48
C ILE A 48 -24.15 -3.75 -4.92
N THR A 49 -24.79 -3.06 -4.01
CA THR A 49 -26.06 -2.38 -4.28
C THR A 49 -25.77 -0.92 -4.63
N ARG A 50 -26.69 -0.29 -5.35
CA ARG A 50 -26.62 1.16 -5.63
C ARG A 50 -26.46 1.97 -4.33
N ASP A 51 -27.13 1.55 -3.27
CA ASP A 51 -27.04 2.19 -1.96
C ASP A 51 -25.64 2.10 -1.36
N ASN A 52 -24.97 0.93 -1.41
CA ASN A 52 -23.62 0.76 -0.88
C ASN A 52 -22.59 1.56 -1.69
N LEU A 53 -22.73 1.59 -3.01
CA LEU A 53 -21.87 2.41 -3.87
C LEU A 53 -22.09 3.91 -3.63
N ALA A 54 -23.34 4.36 -3.47
CA ALA A 54 -23.64 5.74 -3.15
C ALA A 54 -23.04 6.17 -1.79
N ARG A 55 -23.12 5.30 -0.79
CA ARG A 55 -22.53 5.54 0.55
C ARG A 55 -21.01 5.59 0.51
N LEU A 56 -20.38 4.68 -0.23
CA LEU A 56 -18.93 4.70 -0.42
C LEU A 56 -18.51 5.97 -1.18
N GLY A 57 -19.25 6.34 -2.23
CA GLY A 57 -19.06 7.60 -2.95
C GLY A 57 -19.23 8.83 -2.07
N LEU A 58 -20.22 8.82 -1.18
CA LEU A 58 -20.43 9.90 -0.20
C LEU A 58 -19.25 9.98 0.79
N ALA A 59 -18.80 8.86 1.34
CA ALA A 59 -17.64 8.83 2.24
C ALA A 59 -16.37 9.34 1.55
N GLY A 60 -16.12 8.89 0.32
CA GLY A 60 -15.00 9.36 -0.49
C GLY A 60 -15.10 10.85 -0.83
N GLY A 61 -16.30 11.33 -1.19
CA GLY A 61 -16.58 12.75 -1.45
C GLY A 61 -16.35 13.64 -0.23
N LEU A 62 -16.79 13.20 0.94
CA LEU A 62 -16.54 13.92 2.21
C LEU A 62 -15.04 13.94 2.55
N ALA A 63 -14.33 12.81 2.39
CA ALA A 63 -12.90 12.75 2.60
C ALA A 63 -12.16 13.71 1.64
N LEU A 64 -12.55 13.71 0.36
CA LEU A 64 -11.98 14.59 -0.66
C LEU A 64 -12.22 16.06 -0.32
N ALA A 65 -13.43 16.42 0.12
CA ALA A 65 -13.75 17.79 0.52
C ALA A 65 -12.87 18.30 1.67
N VAL A 66 -12.49 17.43 2.59
CA VAL A 66 -11.55 17.76 3.68
C VAL A 66 -10.11 17.88 3.17
N VAL A 67 -9.69 17.05 2.21
CA VAL A 67 -8.31 17.01 1.71
C VAL A 67 -8.02 18.10 0.68
N LEU A 68 -9.00 18.48 -0.14
CA LEU A 68 -8.84 19.44 -1.24
C LEU A 68 -8.21 20.79 -0.83
N PRO A 69 -8.61 21.43 0.29
CA PRO A 69 -8.00 22.68 0.72
C PRO A 69 -6.49 22.61 0.96
N PHE A 70 -6.00 21.42 1.30
CA PHE A 70 -4.56 21.15 1.52
C PHE A 70 -3.86 20.68 0.25
N ALA A 71 -4.56 19.97 -0.61
CA ALA A 71 -4.00 19.44 -1.86
C ALA A 71 -3.81 20.56 -2.92
N VAL A 72 -4.75 21.51 -3.02
CA VAL A 72 -4.67 22.58 -4.02
C VAL A 72 -3.40 23.42 -3.90
N PRO A 73 -3.03 23.97 -2.72
CA PRO A 73 -1.77 24.70 -2.57
C PRO A 73 -0.54 23.85 -2.89
N TYR A 74 -0.56 22.56 -2.53
CA TYR A 74 0.54 21.63 -2.85
C TYR A 74 0.76 21.51 -4.36
N PHE A 75 -0.31 21.33 -5.14
CA PHE A 75 -0.22 21.24 -6.61
C PHE A 75 0.17 22.56 -7.25
N GLN A 76 -0.27 23.71 -6.69
CA GLN A 76 0.15 25.03 -7.17
C GLN A 76 1.66 25.21 -7.02
N VAL A 77 2.20 24.98 -5.82
CA VAL A 77 3.64 25.06 -5.56
C VAL A 77 4.43 24.10 -6.46
N GLN A 78 3.93 22.85 -6.62
CA GLN A 78 4.57 21.87 -7.50
C GLN A 78 4.65 22.38 -8.95
N SER A 79 3.57 22.99 -9.46
CA SER A 79 3.54 23.51 -10.84
C SER A 79 4.44 24.74 -11.03
N GLU A 80 4.50 25.63 -10.03
CA GLU A 80 5.34 26.85 -10.07
C GLU A 80 6.82 26.52 -9.97
N MET A 81 7.18 25.54 -9.15
CA MET A 81 8.58 25.13 -8.95
C MET A 81 9.09 24.13 -9.99
N GLY A 82 8.21 23.61 -10.86
CA GLY A 82 8.57 22.66 -11.91
C GLY A 82 9.10 21.32 -11.37
N PHE A 83 8.75 20.95 -10.13
CA PHE A 83 9.20 19.70 -9.54
C PHE A 83 8.53 18.51 -10.22
N THR A 84 9.28 17.88 -11.12
CA THR A 84 8.91 16.59 -11.71
C THR A 84 9.93 15.55 -11.27
N ARG A 85 9.53 14.52 -10.57
CA ARG A 85 10.41 13.39 -10.28
C ARG A 85 10.50 12.50 -11.52
N THR A 86 11.70 12.27 -11.98
CA THR A 86 11.97 11.33 -13.06
C THR A 86 11.95 9.89 -12.53
N LEU A 87 11.73 8.91 -13.43
CA LEU A 87 11.83 7.49 -13.06
C LEU A 87 13.24 7.14 -12.56
N ALA A 88 14.28 7.76 -13.13
CA ALA A 88 15.66 7.57 -12.70
C ALA A 88 15.91 7.99 -11.25
N GLU A 89 15.24 9.04 -10.77
CA GLU A 89 15.31 9.45 -9.35
C GLU A 89 14.60 8.48 -8.41
N SER A 90 13.62 7.72 -8.91
CA SER A 90 12.86 6.74 -8.13
C SER A 90 13.53 5.38 -8.07
N GLU A 91 14.41 5.07 -9.02
CA GLU A 91 15.09 3.77 -9.12
C GLU A 91 15.90 3.40 -7.87
N PRO A 92 16.71 4.29 -7.27
CA PRO A 92 17.45 3.98 -6.05
C PRO A 92 16.58 3.57 -4.87
N PHE A 93 15.34 4.08 -4.82
CA PHE A 93 14.37 3.79 -3.75
C PHE A 93 13.47 2.58 -4.06
N SER A 94 13.66 1.94 -5.21
CA SER A 94 12.91 0.75 -5.60
C SER A 94 13.46 -0.48 -4.91
N ALA A 95 12.56 -1.36 -4.44
CA ALA A 95 12.97 -2.63 -3.86
C ALA A 95 13.68 -3.51 -4.90
N SER A 96 14.59 -4.35 -4.41
CA SER A 96 15.15 -5.46 -5.19
C SER A 96 14.87 -6.77 -4.48
N LEU A 97 14.87 -7.87 -5.22
CA LEU A 97 14.67 -9.20 -4.63
C LEU A 97 15.66 -9.49 -3.50
N ARG A 98 16.89 -8.99 -3.64
CA ARG A 98 17.95 -9.13 -2.66
C ARG A 98 17.59 -8.48 -1.33
N LEU A 99 17.01 -7.27 -1.34
CA LEU A 99 16.62 -6.55 -0.11
C LEU A 99 15.60 -7.33 0.72
N TYR A 100 14.74 -8.12 0.10
CA TYR A 100 13.79 -8.98 0.81
C TYR A 100 14.45 -10.18 1.52
N ALA A 101 15.65 -10.54 1.11
CA ALA A 101 16.45 -11.59 1.75
C ALA A 101 17.49 -11.05 2.75
N GLU A 102 17.66 -9.74 2.85
CA GLU A 102 18.66 -9.09 3.70
C GLU A 102 18.04 -8.48 4.95
N ALA A 103 18.70 -8.67 6.09
CA ALA A 103 18.36 -8.06 7.37
C ALA A 103 19.39 -6.99 7.74
N LEU A 104 18.97 -5.97 8.49
CA LEU A 104 19.90 -4.95 8.98
C LEU A 104 20.99 -5.58 9.86
N PRO A 105 22.25 -5.12 9.77
CA PRO A 105 23.36 -5.68 10.54
C PRO A 105 23.15 -5.66 12.07
N ASN A 106 22.41 -4.68 12.57
CA ASN A 106 22.05 -4.54 13.98
C ASN A 106 20.86 -5.39 14.43
N ASN A 107 20.27 -6.19 13.53
CA ASN A 107 19.22 -7.13 13.89
C ASN A 107 19.81 -8.28 14.72
N LEU A 108 19.34 -8.44 15.96
CA LEU A 108 19.89 -9.40 16.93
C LEU A 108 19.76 -10.86 16.50
N LEU A 109 18.69 -11.19 15.74
CA LEU A 109 18.41 -12.58 15.34
C LEU A 109 19.02 -12.94 14.00
N TYR A 110 18.92 -12.06 13.02
CA TYR A 110 19.24 -12.35 11.62
C TYR A 110 20.42 -11.57 11.07
N GLY A 111 20.81 -10.44 11.70
CA GLY A 111 21.83 -9.55 11.17
C GLY A 111 23.16 -10.25 10.93
N ARG A 112 23.55 -11.21 11.78
CA ARG A 112 24.79 -11.96 11.63
C ARG A 112 24.85 -12.80 10.35
N TRP A 113 23.70 -13.30 9.86
CA TRP A 113 23.62 -14.24 8.73
C TRP A 113 23.09 -13.62 7.45
N LEU A 114 22.23 -12.60 7.60
CA LEU A 114 21.51 -11.99 6.47
C LEU A 114 21.94 -10.52 6.24
N ALA A 115 22.98 -10.03 6.90
CA ALA A 115 23.47 -8.69 6.66
C ALA A 115 24.03 -8.57 5.22
N PRO A 116 23.76 -7.46 4.52
CA PRO A 116 24.31 -7.21 3.20
C PRO A 116 25.83 -7.10 3.25
N GLN A 117 26.53 -7.79 2.35
CA GLN A 117 27.99 -7.68 2.23
C GLN A 117 28.42 -6.31 1.67
N SER A 118 27.56 -5.70 0.87
CA SER A 118 27.77 -4.38 0.29
C SER A 118 26.48 -3.59 0.39
N PRO A 119 26.23 -2.88 1.52
CA PRO A 119 25.04 -2.08 1.65
C PRO A 119 25.01 -0.98 0.59
N VAL A 120 23.90 -0.83 -0.09
CA VAL A 120 23.68 0.32 -0.98
C VAL A 120 23.42 1.51 -0.08
N VAL A 121 24.27 2.53 -0.17
CA VAL A 121 24.19 3.75 0.65
C VAL A 121 23.69 4.88 -0.24
N ILE A 122 22.57 5.51 0.12
CA ILE A 122 22.06 6.70 -0.56
C ILE A 122 22.04 7.85 0.44
N GLY A 123 22.75 8.94 0.09
CA GLY A 123 22.81 10.11 0.95
C GLY A 123 23.46 9.86 2.32
N GLY A 124 24.33 8.85 2.43
CA GLY A 124 24.99 8.47 3.69
C GLY A 124 24.19 7.49 4.57
N TYR A 125 23.00 7.10 4.14
CA TYR A 125 22.16 6.12 4.85
C TYR A 125 22.13 4.79 4.09
N PRO A 126 22.34 3.63 4.76
CA PRO A 126 22.15 2.35 4.13
C PRO A 126 20.69 2.20 3.74
N LEU A 127 20.42 1.68 2.53
CA LEU A 127 19.09 1.27 2.14
C LEU A 127 18.61 0.18 3.10
N ASP A 128 17.41 0.38 3.61
CA ASP A 128 16.82 -0.52 4.58
C ASP A 128 16.63 -1.91 3.98
N ALA A 129 17.04 -2.93 4.74
CA ALA A 129 16.72 -4.30 4.44
C ALA A 129 15.21 -4.53 4.61
N LEU A 130 14.60 -5.28 3.68
CA LEU A 130 13.16 -5.53 3.64
C LEU A 130 12.79 -6.93 4.17
N PHE A 131 13.70 -7.61 4.85
CA PHE A 131 13.44 -8.92 5.40
C PHE A 131 12.42 -8.86 6.54
N LEU A 132 11.27 -9.48 6.35
CA LEU A 132 10.14 -9.45 7.28
C LEU A 132 10.35 -10.28 8.56
N GLY A 133 11.36 -11.15 8.58
CA GLY A 133 11.59 -12.10 9.65
C GLY A 133 10.93 -13.47 9.39
N VAL A 134 11.58 -14.52 9.86
CA VAL A 134 11.13 -15.92 9.61
C VAL A 134 9.75 -16.17 10.18
N VAL A 135 9.44 -15.69 11.39
CA VAL A 135 8.13 -15.89 12.02
C VAL A 135 7.02 -15.28 11.17
N ALA A 136 7.19 -14.04 10.71
CA ALA A 136 6.22 -13.38 9.86
C ALA A 136 6.02 -14.13 8.54
N LEU A 137 7.10 -14.62 7.92
CA LEU A 137 7.04 -15.42 6.68
C LEU A 137 6.32 -16.76 6.88
N VAL A 138 6.58 -17.46 7.99
CA VAL A 138 5.88 -18.71 8.30
C VAL A 138 4.39 -18.46 8.53
N VAL A 139 4.04 -17.46 9.33
CA VAL A 139 2.63 -17.11 9.58
C VAL A 139 1.94 -16.70 8.27
N ALA A 140 2.61 -15.92 7.42
CA ALA A 140 2.08 -15.53 6.11
C ALA A 140 1.89 -16.74 5.19
N ALA A 141 2.83 -17.68 5.17
CA ALA A 141 2.73 -18.91 4.37
C ALA A 141 1.56 -19.79 4.83
N VAL A 142 1.42 -20.01 6.14
CA VAL A 142 0.27 -20.75 6.71
C VAL A 142 -1.03 -20.02 6.39
N GLY A 143 -1.07 -18.70 6.60
CA GLY A 143 -2.23 -17.87 6.25
C GLY A 143 -2.60 -17.94 4.78
N ALA A 144 -1.62 -17.97 3.87
CA ALA A 144 -1.85 -18.11 2.44
C ALA A 144 -2.46 -19.49 2.08
N VAL A 145 -1.96 -20.57 2.68
CA VAL A 145 -2.54 -21.91 2.48
C VAL A 145 -3.98 -21.96 2.96
N LEU A 146 -4.26 -21.45 4.15
CA LEU A 146 -5.63 -21.39 4.68
C LEU A 146 -6.53 -20.47 3.84
N ALA A 147 -5.99 -19.36 3.32
CA ALA A 147 -6.70 -18.46 2.43
C ALA A 147 -7.11 -19.11 1.12
N LEU A 148 -6.30 -20.04 0.58
CA LEU A 148 -6.66 -20.80 -0.61
C LEU A 148 -7.85 -21.74 -0.36
N LEU A 149 -7.99 -22.30 0.84
CA LEU A 149 -9.14 -23.12 1.23
C LEU A 149 -10.43 -22.31 1.33
N ALA A 150 -10.32 -21.02 1.67
CA ALA A 150 -11.43 -20.06 1.77
C ALA A 150 -11.31 -18.94 0.72
N TRP A 151 -10.94 -19.27 -0.51
CA TRP A 151 -10.49 -18.32 -1.53
C TRP A 151 -11.47 -17.16 -1.79
N ARG A 152 -12.78 -17.39 -1.74
CA ARG A 152 -13.78 -16.33 -1.98
C ARG A 152 -13.72 -15.23 -0.94
N ALA A 153 -13.49 -15.58 0.32
CA ALA A 153 -13.37 -14.60 1.40
C ALA A 153 -11.99 -13.91 1.38
N SER A 154 -10.96 -14.62 0.93
CA SER A 154 -9.55 -14.24 1.05
C SER A 154 -8.96 -13.69 -0.26
N LEU A 155 -9.71 -13.68 -1.37
CA LEU A 155 -9.23 -13.27 -2.69
C LEU A 155 -8.51 -11.91 -2.67
N PHE A 156 -9.03 -10.95 -1.91
CA PHE A 156 -8.42 -9.64 -1.75
C PHE A 156 -6.98 -9.75 -1.22
N TYR A 157 -6.76 -10.50 -0.15
CA TYR A 157 -5.42 -10.66 0.44
C TYR A 157 -4.47 -11.45 -0.45
N LEU A 158 -4.98 -12.49 -1.12
CA LEU A 158 -4.22 -13.31 -2.07
C LEU A 158 -3.73 -12.51 -3.27
N LEU A 159 -4.46 -11.47 -3.68
CA LEU A 159 -4.07 -10.57 -4.76
C LEU A 159 -3.29 -9.34 -4.27
N LEU A 160 -3.60 -8.82 -3.07
CA LEU A 160 -2.95 -7.64 -2.53
C LEU A 160 -1.46 -7.86 -2.29
N VAL A 161 -1.08 -9.02 -1.72
CA VAL A 161 0.33 -9.33 -1.41
C VAL A 161 1.20 -9.35 -2.67
N PRO A 162 0.89 -10.14 -3.72
CA PRO A 162 1.71 -10.14 -4.93
C PRO A 162 1.65 -8.79 -5.67
N LEU A 163 0.52 -8.11 -5.68
CA LEU A 163 0.43 -6.79 -6.28
C LEU A 163 1.34 -5.78 -5.57
N SER A 164 1.31 -5.74 -4.24
CA SER A 164 2.17 -4.84 -3.46
C SER A 164 3.65 -5.17 -3.67
N PHE A 165 3.99 -6.46 -3.75
CA PHE A 165 5.34 -6.90 -4.05
C PHE A 165 5.80 -6.41 -5.43
N VAL A 166 5.00 -6.62 -6.47
CA VAL A 166 5.32 -6.15 -7.83
C VAL A 166 5.47 -4.63 -7.87
N LEU A 167 4.54 -3.89 -7.26
CA LEU A 167 4.61 -2.42 -7.21
C LEU A 167 5.85 -1.92 -6.45
N SER A 168 6.35 -2.65 -5.45
CA SER A 168 7.55 -2.25 -4.70
C SER A 168 8.83 -2.32 -5.53
N LEU A 169 8.88 -3.16 -6.56
CA LEU A 169 10.03 -3.27 -7.47
C LEU A 169 10.18 -2.02 -8.37
N GLY A 170 9.12 -1.23 -8.53
CA GLY A 170 9.18 0.05 -9.23
C GLY A 170 9.76 -0.04 -10.64
N PRO A 171 10.59 0.96 -11.07
CA PRO A 171 11.20 0.97 -12.40
C PRO A 171 12.10 -0.23 -12.72
N ARG A 172 12.61 -0.94 -11.71
CA ARG A 172 13.44 -2.14 -11.92
C ARG A 172 12.72 -3.31 -12.58
N LEU A 173 11.39 -3.25 -12.71
CA LEU A 173 10.63 -4.24 -13.50
C LEU A 173 10.94 -4.18 -15.01
N TYR A 174 11.53 -3.08 -15.48
CA TYR A 174 11.80 -2.86 -16.91
C TYR A 174 13.28 -3.08 -17.31
N HIS A 175 14.11 -3.44 -16.33
CA HIS A 175 15.52 -3.78 -16.48
C HIS A 175 15.80 -5.19 -15.98
#